data_98859d48e7dae2c23b68c5c437fa0b26
#
_entry.id   98859d48e7dae2c23b68c5c437fa0b26
#
_cell.length_a   1.000
_cell.length_b   1.000
_cell.length_c   1.000
_cell.angle_alpha   90.00
_cell.angle_beta   90.00
_cell.angle_gamma   90.00
#
_symmetry.space_group_name_H-M   'P 1'
#
loop_
_entity.id
_entity.type
_entity.pdbx_description
1 polymer ?
#
loop_
_entity_poly.entity_id
_entity_poly.type
_entity_poly.pdbx_seq_one_letter_code
_entity_poly.pdbx_strand_id
1 'polypeptide(L)'
;SLSDRVLISIARGLDKPELLDYVYKNLKMNLFYLHPNGEIVTEASGRQDNSIIGTLEYYYYPFRYMALKTGDGQFAAACKLIEETCFNKTTGFLYYFLEDPSLWEELPTAKALPMDYAKVFHNSNLIRIRRGGYDASILSGSTVFFTFHKKELALQGLRFASAFFGKGQFSADT
;
A
#
# COMPACT_ATOMS: atom_id res chain seq x y z
N SER A 1 0.08 -8.04 -1.96
CA SER A 1 -1.08 -8.26 -2.83
C SER A 1 -1.18 -9.70 -3.34
N LEU A 2 -2.22 -10.01 -4.08
CA LEU A 2 -2.38 -11.35 -4.67
C LEU A 2 -1.20 -11.69 -5.58
N SER A 3 -0.81 -10.76 -6.44
CA SER A 3 0.31 -10.96 -7.38
C SER A 3 1.61 -11.28 -6.66
N ASP A 4 1.93 -10.59 -5.57
CA ASP A 4 3.18 -10.85 -4.82
C ASP A 4 3.17 -12.26 -4.21
N ARG A 5 2.04 -12.69 -3.64
CA ARG A 5 1.89 -14.04 -3.08
C ARG A 5 2.07 -15.12 -4.13
N VAL A 6 1.44 -14.94 -5.28
CA VAL A 6 1.56 -15.88 -6.41
C VAL A 6 2.99 -15.92 -6.94
N LEU A 7 3.66 -14.77 -7.11
CA LEU A 7 5.04 -14.72 -7.58
C LEU A 7 6.00 -15.40 -6.60
N ILE A 8 5.82 -15.23 -5.28
CA ILE A 8 6.62 -15.92 -4.27
C ILE A 8 6.42 -17.44 -4.38
N SER A 9 5.16 -17.90 -4.49
CA SER A 9 4.87 -19.34 -4.63
C SER A 9 5.47 -19.92 -5.90
N ILE A 10 5.39 -19.22 -7.02
CA ILE A 10 6.00 -19.64 -8.29
C ILE A 10 7.53 -19.65 -8.19
N ALA A 11 8.14 -18.60 -7.61
CA ALA A 11 9.57 -18.51 -7.44
C ALA A 11 10.13 -19.71 -6.65
N ARG A 12 9.40 -20.11 -5.60
CA ARG A 12 9.78 -21.29 -4.78
C ARG A 12 9.52 -22.61 -5.50
N GLY A 13 8.33 -22.76 -6.09
CA GLY A 13 7.91 -24.03 -6.69
C GLY A 13 8.67 -24.40 -7.97
N LEU A 14 9.12 -23.39 -8.73
CA LEU A 14 9.84 -23.57 -9.99
C LEU A 14 11.33 -23.26 -9.91
N ASP A 15 11.86 -22.98 -8.72
CA ASP A 15 13.24 -22.52 -8.49
C ASP A 15 13.63 -21.33 -9.41
N LYS A 16 12.78 -20.29 -9.39
CA LYS A 16 12.91 -19.05 -10.18
C LYS A 16 13.11 -17.83 -9.29
N PRO A 17 14.26 -17.73 -8.59
CA PRO A 17 14.49 -16.66 -7.61
C PRO A 17 14.45 -15.25 -8.23
N GLU A 18 14.71 -15.11 -9.53
CA GLU A 18 14.61 -13.83 -10.25
C GLU A 18 13.23 -13.18 -10.18
N LEU A 19 12.18 -13.96 -9.95
CA LEU A 19 10.82 -13.42 -9.78
C LEU A 19 10.67 -12.61 -8.49
N LEU A 20 11.52 -12.87 -7.49
CA LEU A 20 11.50 -12.14 -6.22
C LEU A 20 11.92 -10.68 -6.39
N ASP A 21 12.68 -10.33 -7.42
CA ASP A 21 13.03 -8.94 -7.72
C ASP A 21 11.81 -8.08 -8.04
N TYR A 22 10.83 -8.66 -8.73
CA TYR A 22 9.55 -7.97 -9.00
C TYR A 22 8.75 -7.78 -7.73
N VAL A 23 8.71 -8.80 -6.86
CA VAL A 23 8.07 -8.72 -5.54
C VAL A 23 8.73 -7.63 -4.70
N TYR A 24 10.06 -7.62 -4.63
CA TYR A 24 10.83 -6.63 -3.89
C TYR A 24 10.50 -5.20 -4.35
N LYS A 25 10.58 -4.95 -5.66
CA LYS A 25 10.28 -3.63 -6.25
C LYS A 25 8.85 -3.19 -5.96
N ASN A 26 7.88 -4.09 -6.10
CA ASN A 26 6.49 -3.79 -5.81
C ASN A 26 6.27 -3.47 -4.32
N LEU A 27 6.83 -4.25 -3.42
CA LEU A 27 6.72 -4.00 -1.98
C LEU A 27 7.43 -2.70 -1.57
N LYS A 28 8.59 -2.37 -2.15
CA LYS A 28 9.26 -1.06 -1.93
C LYS A 28 8.39 0.09 -2.38
N MET A 29 7.67 -0.05 -3.50
CA MET A 29 6.69 0.93 -3.95
C MET A 29 5.53 1.03 -2.95
N ASN A 30 5.01 -0.10 -2.49
CA ASN A 30 3.88 -0.16 -1.56
C ASN A 30 4.16 0.52 -0.21
N LEU A 31 5.43 0.65 0.22
CA LEU A 31 5.76 1.42 1.44
C LEU A 31 5.29 2.89 1.37
N PHE A 32 5.13 3.43 0.17
CA PHE A 32 4.58 4.77 -0.04
C PHE A 32 3.05 4.80 -0.17
N TYR A 33 2.42 3.63 -0.25
CA TYR A 33 0.96 3.46 -0.31
C TYR A 33 0.34 3.11 1.05
N LEU A 34 1.16 3.05 2.12
CA LEU A 34 0.68 2.76 3.47
C LEU A 34 0.12 4.02 4.12
N HIS A 35 -1.09 3.92 4.67
CA HIS A 35 -1.63 4.90 5.60
C HIS A 35 -1.18 4.58 7.03
N PRO A 36 -1.07 5.59 7.92
CA PRO A 36 -0.63 5.36 9.31
C PRO A 36 -1.55 4.42 10.12
N ASN A 37 -2.81 4.34 9.74
CA ASN A 37 -3.85 3.57 10.41
C ASN A 37 -3.95 2.11 9.95
N GLY A 38 -3.02 1.63 9.12
CA GLY A 38 -3.04 0.26 8.60
C GLY A 38 -3.93 0.05 7.36
N GLU A 39 -4.34 1.11 6.71
CA GLU A 39 -4.98 1.07 5.40
C GLU A 39 -3.96 1.22 4.27
N ILE A 40 -4.34 0.83 3.08
CA ILE A 40 -3.56 1.02 1.86
C ILE A 40 -4.33 1.88 0.86
N VAL A 41 -3.59 2.69 0.12
CA VAL A 41 -4.13 3.53 -0.95
C VAL A 41 -4.80 2.67 -2.02
N THR A 42 -6.08 2.92 -2.26
CA THR A 42 -6.91 2.25 -3.27
C THR A 42 -7.38 3.19 -4.37
N GLU A 43 -7.23 4.50 -4.19
CA GLU A 43 -7.73 5.54 -5.12
C GLU A 43 -7.14 5.42 -6.52
N ALA A 44 -5.90 4.91 -6.64
CA ALA A 44 -5.25 4.69 -7.92
C ALA A 44 -5.63 3.35 -8.58
N SER A 45 -6.52 2.59 -7.97
CA SER A 45 -6.97 1.32 -8.55
C SER A 45 -7.92 1.57 -9.72
N GLY A 46 -7.68 0.92 -10.84
CA GLY A 46 -8.60 0.88 -11.98
C GLY A 46 -9.67 -0.21 -11.88
N ARG A 47 -9.83 -0.82 -10.70
CA ARG A 47 -10.74 -1.94 -10.45
C ARG A 47 -11.87 -1.55 -9.51
N GLN A 48 -12.69 -2.52 -9.15
CA GLN A 48 -13.82 -2.39 -8.22
C GLN A 48 -13.43 -2.03 -6.78
N ASP A 49 -12.16 -2.16 -6.43
CA ASP A 49 -11.60 -1.77 -5.13
C ASP A 49 -11.18 -0.30 -5.06
N ASN A 50 -11.45 0.49 -6.10
CA ASN A 50 -11.21 1.92 -6.10
C ASN A 50 -12.03 2.58 -4.99
N SER A 51 -11.35 3.38 -4.16
CA SER A 51 -11.96 4.13 -3.04
C SER A 51 -12.64 3.26 -1.96
N ILE A 52 -12.38 1.95 -1.93
CA ILE A 52 -12.76 1.09 -0.81
C ILE A 52 -11.66 1.16 0.26
N ILE A 53 -12.02 1.01 1.52
CA ILE A 53 -11.04 0.85 2.60
C ILE A 53 -10.25 -0.44 2.36
N GLY A 54 -9.00 -0.29 1.99
CA GLY A 54 -8.08 -1.39 1.77
C GLY A 54 -7.25 -1.64 3.03
N THR A 55 -7.32 -2.83 3.59
CA THR A 55 -6.53 -3.21 4.74
C THR A 55 -5.27 -3.98 4.35
N LEU A 56 -4.27 -3.98 5.24
CA LEU A 56 -2.91 -4.44 4.93
C LEU A 56 -2.72 -5.96 5.13
N GLU A 57 -3.69 -6.70 5.64
CA GLU A 57 -3.54 -8.13 5.95
C GLU A 57 -3.05 -8.96 4.76
N TYR A 58 -3.45 -8.59 3.54
CA TYR A 58 -3.03 -9.25 2.30
C TYR A 58 -1.55 -9.09 1.97
N TYR A 59 -0.87 -8.15 2.64
CA TYR A 59 0.55 -7.86 2.44
C TYR A 59 1.44 -8.47 3.52
N TYR A 60 0.86 -9.04 4.60
CA TYR A 60 1.63 -9.57 5.71
C TYR A 60 2.62 -10.66 5.25
N TYR A 61 2.13 -11.68 4.56
CA TYR A 61 2.99 -12.76 4.05
C TYR A 61 4.09 -12.24 3.10
N PRO A 62 3.79 -11.46 2.05
CA PRO A 62 4.84 -10.94 1.18
C PRO A 62 5.88 -10.08 1.90
N PHE A 63 5.47 -9.18 2.79
CA PHE A 63 6.41 -8.38 3.57
C PHE A 63 7.28 -9.23 4.48
N ARG A 64 6.69 -10.19 5.18
CA ARG A 64 7.41 -11.09 6.08
C ARG A 64 8.41 -11.95 5.33
N TYR A 65 7.98 -12.59 4.25
CA TYR A 65 8.84 -13.41 3.38
C TYR A 65 10.04 -12.60 2.87
N MET A 66 9.78 -11.43 2.32
CA MET A 66 10.85 -10.59 1.77
C MET A 66 11.73 -9.95 2.85
N ALA A 67 11.20 -9.63 4.03
CA ALA A 67 12.00 -9.17 5.16
C ALA A 67 13.02 -10.21 5.57
N LEU A 68 12.62 -11.46 5.73
CA LEU A 68 13.51 -12.58 6.07
C LEU A 68 14.50 -12.88 4.95
N LYS A 69 14.04 -12.89 3.71
CA LYS A 69 14.89 -13.21 2.53
C LYS A 69 15.95 -12.15 2.26
N THR A 70 15.67 -10.88 2.50
CA THR A 70 16.56 -9.76 2.13
C THR A 70 17.19 -9.02 3.30
N GLY A 71 16.73 -9.25 4.53
CA GLY A 71 17.15 -8.48 5.70
C GLY A 71 16.61 -7.05 5.72
N ASP A 72 15.61 -6.71 4.89
CA ASP A 72 15.10 -5.34 4.79
C ASP A 72 14.24 -4.96 6.01
N GLY A 73 14.79 -4.13 6.89
CA GLY A 73 14.11 -3.67 8.10
C GLY A 73 12.87 -2.80 7.85
N GLN A 74 12.69 -2.20 6.66
CA GLN A 74 11.46 -1.48 6.34
C GLN A 74 10.31 -2.46 6.10
N PHE A 75 10.58 -3.63 5.54
CA PHE A 75 9.57 -4.68 5.41
C PHE A 75 9.20 -5.27 6.78
N ALA A 76 10.17 -5.41 7.68
CA ALA A 76 9.90 -5.79 9.07
C ALA A 76 9.02 -4.74 9.79
N ALA A 77 9.25 -3.45 9.56
CA ALA A 77 8.41 -2.38 10.10
C ALA A 77 6.99 -2.41 9.51
N ALA A 78 6.84 -2.77 8.23
CA ALA A 78 5.53 -2.96 7.61
C ALA A 78 4.77 -4.15 8.23
N CYS A 79 5.47 -5.26 8.53
CA CYS A 79 4.87 -6.38 9.27
C CYS A 79 4.35 -5.93 10.65
N LYS A 80 5.16 -5.16 11.40
CA LYS A 80 4.73 -4.60 12.69
C LYS A 80 3.49 -3.73 12.58
N LEU A 81 3.44 -2.85 11.60
CA LEU A 81 2.24 -2.03 11.35
C LEU A 81 1.01 -2.89 11.11
N ILE A 82 1.13 -3.98 10.34
CA ILE A 82 0.03 -4.91 10.10
C ILE A 82 -0.39 -5.62 11.38
N GLU A 83 0.57 -6.08 12.19
CA GLU A 83 0.31 -6.72 13.47
C GLU A 83 -0.43 -5.78 14.43
N GLU A 84 -0.07 -4.51 14.47
CA GLU A 84 -0.69 -3.50 15.34
C GLU A 84 -2.10 -3.09 14.87
N THR A 85 -2.38 -3.12 13.57
CA THR A 85 -3.61 -2.53 13.01
C THR A 85 -4.65 -3.55 12.53
N CYS A 86 -4.21 -4.72 12.05
CA CYS A 86 -5.13 -5.70 11.46
C CYS A 86 -4.72 -7.17 11.71
N PHE A 87 -4.03 -7.46 12.81
CA PHE A 87 -3.56 -8.81 13.14
C PHE A 87 -4.67 -9.86 13.14
N ASN A 88 -5.83 -9.55 13.66
CA ASN A 88 -6.98 -10.47 13.71
C ASN A 88 -7.48 -10.91 12.31
N LYS A 89 -7.12 -10.18 11.25
CA LYS A 89 -7.46 -10.52 9.87
C LYS A 89 -6.38 -11.35 9.16
N THR A 90 -5.20 -11.51 9.78
CA THR A 90 -4.07 -12.24 9.17
C THR A 90 -4.21 -13.76 9.25
N THR A 91 -5.11 -14.27 10.09
CA THR A 91 -5.30 -15.71 10.33
C THR A 91 -5.57 -16.53 9.07
N GLY A 92 -6.22 -15.92 8.05
CA GLY A 92 -6.45 -16.56 6.75
C GLY A 92 -5.19 -16.86 5.94
N PHE A 93 -4.01 -16.41 6.39
CA PHE A 93 -2.72 -16.61 5.70
C PHE A 93 -1.77 -17.54 6.46
N LEU A 94 -2.19 -18.12 7.58
CA LEU A 94 -1.36 -19.00 8.39
C LEU A 94 -0.90 -20.26 7.65
N TYR A 95 -1.61 -20.69 6.63
CA TYR A 95 -1.23 -21.84 5.82
C TYR A 95 0.15 -21.66 5.16
N TYR A 96 0.56 -20.42 4.81
CA TYR A 96 1.90 -20.14 4.29
C TYR A 96 3.01 -20.51 5.28
N PHE A 97 2.75 -20.38 6.58
CA PHE A 97 3.69 -20.75 7.64
C PHE A 97 3.82 -22.27 7.80
N LEU A 98 2.80 -23.01 7.41
CA LEU A 98 2.86 -24.47 7.36
C LEU A 98 3.64 -24.96 6.14
N GLU A 99 3.52 -24.24 5.01
CA GLU A 99 4.27 -24.54 3.79
C GLU A 99 5.74 -24.11 3.86
N ASP A 100 6.04 -23.08 4.63
CA ASP A 100 7.37 -22.51 4.76
C ASP A 100 7.72 -22.22 6.22
N PRO A 101 8.35 -23.20 6.92
CA PRO A 101 8.74 -23.02 8.31
C PRO A 101 9.73 -21.88 8.56
N SER A 102 10.47 -21.41 7.54
CA SER A 102 11.37 -20.27 7.69
C SER A 102 10.63 -18.98 8.05
N LEU A 103 9.32 -18.90 7.76
CA LEU A 103 8.50 -17.76 8.14
C LEU A 103 8.31 -17.60 9.66
N TRP A 104 8.65 -18.62 10.45
CA TRP A 104 8.64 -18.52 11.92
C TRP A 104 9.89 -17.88 12.49
N GLU A 105 10.92 -17.67 11.66
CA GLU A 105 12.15 -17.01 12.09
C GLU A 105 11.89 -15.58 12.55
N GLU A 106 12.78 -15.06 13.40
CA GLU A 106 12.73 -13.70 13.89
C GLU A 106 12.96 -12.70 12.75
N LEU A 107 12.11 -11.68 12.69
CA LEU A 107 12.24 -10.62 11.69
C LEU A 107 13.51 -9.79 11.95
N PRO A 108 14.14 -9.26 10.90
CA PRO A 108 15.26 -8.34 11.06
C PRO A 108 14.83 -7.08 11.83
N THR A 109 15.80 -6.38 12.41
CA THR A 109 15.54 -5.14 13.14
C THR A 109 14.76 -4.16 12.27
N ALA A 110 13.60 -3.73 12.77
CA ALA A 110 12.72 -2.82 12.06
C ALA A 110 13.40 -1.46 11.83
N LYS A 111 13.29 -0.93 10.61
CA LYS A 111 13.72 0.41 10.21
C LYS A 111 12.52 1.30 9.98
N ALA A 112 12.66 2.61 10.21
CA ALA A 112 11.58 3.56 10.01
C ALA A 112 10.95 3.46 8.62
N LEU A 113 9.62 3.44 8.59
CA LEU A 113 8.84 3.58 7.35
C LEU A 113 8.99 5.02 6.81
N PRO A 114 8.77 5.24 5.49
CA PRO A 114 8.78 6.59 4.93
C PRO A 114 7.72 7.48 5.60
N MET A 115 8.13 8.56 6.30
CA MET A 115 7.26 9.44 7.05
C MET A 115 7.26 10.89 6.55
N ASP A 116 8.17 11.24 5.66
CA ASP A 116 8.30 12.57 5.07
C ASP A 116 8.71 12.44 3.60
N TYR A 117 7.75 12.63 2.69
CA TYR A 117 7.97 12.53 1.26
C TYR A 117 6.87 13.22 0.45
N ALA A 118 7.24 13.63 -0.77
CA ALA A 118 6.31 13.86 -1.88
C ALA A 118 6.80 13.01 -3.05
N LYS A 119 5.99 12.07 -3.53
CA LYS A 119 6.38 11.12 -4.55
C LYS A 119 5.36 11.03 -5.66
N VAL A 120 5.83 11.14 -6.90
CA VAL A 120 5.01 11.03 -8.11
C VAL A 120 5.16 9.62 -8.67
N PHE A 121 4.03 8.98 -8.95
CA PHE A 121 3.92 7.70 -9.63
C PHE A 121 3.30 7.93 -11.00
N HIS A 122 4.13 8.15 -12.00
CA HIS A 122 3.70 8.53 -13.35
C HIS A 122 2.76 7.50 -14.00
N ASN A 123 3.03 6.21 -13.81
CA ASN A 123 2.22 5.15 -14.44
C ASN A 123 0.80 5.04 -13.85
N SER A 124 0.58 5.52 -12.65
CA SER A 124 -0.74 5.52 -11.98
C SER A 124 -1.32 6.92 -11.83
N ASN A 125 -0.68 7.93 -12.41
CA ASN A 125 -1.07 9.34 -12.30
C ASN A 125 -1.31 9.81 -10.87
N LEU A 126 -0.58 9.22 -9.91
CA LEU A 126 -0.76 9.41 -8.48
C LEU A 126 0.42 10.19 -7.89
N ILE A 127 0.11 11.20 -7.09
CA ILE A 127 1.07 11.86 -6.21
C ILE A 127 0.72 11.47 -4.78
N ARG A 128 1.71 10.94 -4.06
CA ARG A 128 1.58 10.65 -2.63
C ARG A 128 2.44 11.63 -1.84
N ILE A 129 1.83 12.24 -0.84
CA ILE A 129 2.49 13.18 0.07
C ILE A 129 2.28 12.66 1.49
N ARG A 130 3.35 12.60 2.26
CA ARG A 130 3.29 12.33 3.70
C ARG A 130 4.16 13.32 4.45
N ARG A 131 3.66 13.83 5.57
CA ARG A 131 4.36 14.70 6.50
C ARG A 131 4.00 14.26 7.92
N GLY A 132 4.83 13.40 8.49
CA GLY A 132 4.58 12.86 9.81
C GLY A 132 3.20 12.21 9.95
N GLY A 133 2.32 12.84 10.71
CA GLY A 133 1.01 12.30 11.10
C GLY A 133 -0.12 12.51 10.09
N TYR A 134 0.15 13.06 8.90
CA TYR A 134 -0.86 13.16 7.83
C TYR A 134 -0.32 12.72 6.49
N ASP A 135 -1.19 12.29 5.63
CA ASP A 135 -0.89 11.99 4.24
C ASP A 135 -2.00 12.45 3.30
N ALA A 136 -1.65 12.58 2.03
CA ALA A 136 -2.57 12.93 0.97
C ALA A 136 -2.25 12.17 -0.31
N SER A 137 -3.29 11.85 -1.07
CA SER A 137 -3.23 11.38 -2.44
C SER A 137 -3.80 12.43 -3.38
N ILE A 138 -3.09 12.68 -4.49
CA ILE A 138 -3.60 13.49 -5.59
C ILE A 138 -3.57 12.61 -6.83
N LEU A 139 -4.72 12.42 -7.46
CA LEU A 139 -4.88 11.56 -8.62
C LEU A 139 -5.21 12.41 -9.84
N SER A 140 -4.27 12.54 -10.75
CA SER A 140 -4.46 13.29 -12.01
C SER A 140 -5.39 12.53 -12.96
N GLY A 141 -6.30 13.25 -13.59
CA GLY A 141 -7.26 12.66 -14.53
C GLY A 141 -8.44 11.94 -13.86
N SER A 142 -8.64 12.13 -12.57
CA SER A 142 -9.81 11.62 -11.84
C SER A 142 -10.66 12.77 -11.32
N THR A 143 -11.97 12.60 -11.38
CA THR A 143 -12.94 13.55 -10.80
C THR A 143 -12.89 13.52 -9.28
N VAL A 144 -12.52 12.38 -8.71
CA VAL A 144 -12.29 12.14 -7.28
C VAL A 144 -10.78 12.23 -7.03
N PHE A 145 -10.23 13.42 -7.19
CA PHE A 145 -8.80 13.59 -7.40
C PHE A 145 -7.98 13.80 -6.12
N PHE A 146 -8.62 14.03 -4.97
CA PHE A 146 -7.91 14.33 -3.74
C PHE A 146 -8.43 13.53 -2.55
N THR A 147 -7.52 12.94 -1.80
CA THR A 147 -7.78 12.26 -0.54
C THR A 147 -6.80 12.77 0.51
N PHE A 148 -7.25 12.98 1.73
CA PHE A 148 -6.42 13.44 2.84
C PHE A 148 -6.77 12.67 4.11
N HIS A 149 -5.74 12.21 4.81
CA HIS A 149 -5.87 11.52 6.10
C HIS A 149 -5.03 12.21 7.16
N LYS A 150 -5.61 12.42 8.34
CA LYS A 150 -4.91 12.91 9.53
C LYS A 150 -5.59 12.35 10.78
N LYS A 151 -4.92 11.45 11.49
CA LYS A 151 -5.51 10.72 12.63
C LYS A 151 -6.82 10.06 12.21
N GLU A 152 -7.91 10.33 12.93
CA GLU A 152 -9.26 9.84 12.65
C GLU A 152 -9.98 10.58 11.49
N LEU A 153 -9.41 11.69 11.01
CA LEU A 153 -10.00 12.44 9.91
C LEU A 153 -9.59 11.82 8.58
N ALA A 154 -10.57 11.41 7.78
CA ALA A 154 -10.42 11.05 6.39
C ALA A 154 -11.33 11.90 5.51
N LEU A 155 -10.73 12.65 4.58
CA LEU A 155 -11.43 13.34 3.52
C LEU A 155 -11.13 12.59 2.23
N GLN A 156 -12.15 11.97 1.65
CA GLN A 156 -12.00 11.18 0.43
C GLN A 156 -12.88 11.73 -0.67
N GLY A 157 -12.35 11.73 -1.87
CA GLY A 157 -13.11 12.04 -3.04
C GLY A 157 -13.54 13.50 -3.16
N LEU A 158 -12.71 14.44 -2.74
CA LEU A 158 -13.00 15.85 -2.95
C LEU A 158 -13.10 16.16 -4.43
N ARG A 159 -14.17 16.92 -4.78
CA ARG A 159 -14.40 17.47 -6.11
C ARG A 159 -14.43 18.98 -6.01
N PHE A 160 -14.03 19.66 -7.07
CA PHE A 160 -14.19 21.10 -7.19
C PHE A 160 -15.26 21.45 -8.20
N ALA A 161 -16.07 22.42 -7.85
CA ALA A 161 -16.98 23.09 -8.77
C ALA A 161 -16.81 24.59 -8.60
N SER A 162 -16.88 25.34 -9.69
CA SER A 162 -16.83 26.79 -9.69
C SER A 162 -17.78 27.36 -10.73
N ALA A 163 -18.43 28.46 -10.38
CA ALA A 163 -19.28 29.22 -11.28
C ALA A 163 -18.67 30.62 -11.52
N PHE A 164 -18.64 31.08 -12.77
CA PHE A 164 -18.05 32.33 -13.16
C PHE A 164 -19.12 33.36 -13.57
N PHE A 165 -19.98 33.75 -12.63
CA PHE A 165 -20.94 34.85 -12.76
C PHE A 165 -21.67 34.88 -14.14
N GLY A 166 -22.27 33.79 -14.55
CA GLY A 166 -22.97 33.66 -15.82
C GLY A 166 -22.10 33.49 -17.07
N LYS A 167 -20.77 33.45 -16.95
CA LYS A 167 -19.85 33.22 -18.06
C LYS A 167 -19.47 31.77 -18.27
N GLY A 168 -19.80 30.91 -17.33
CA GLY A 168 -19.52 29.48 -17.40
C GLY A 168 -19.53 28.83 -16.02
N GLN A 169 -19.63 27.52 -16.02
CA GLN A 169 -19.46 26.67 -14.85
C GLN A 169 -18.36 25.67 -15.12
N PHE A 170 -17.55 25.39 -14.11
CA PHE A 170 -16.65 24.27 -14.07
C PHE A 170 -17.15 23.30 -13.00
N SER A 171 -17.31 22.06 -13.37
CA SER A 171 -17.58 20.97 -12.42
C SER A 171 -16.62 19.82 -12.74
N ALA A 172 -16.02 19.24 -11.71
CA ALA A 172 -15.23 18.04 -11.86
C ALA A 172 -16.17 16.83 -11.94
N ASP A 173 -16.88 16.74 -13.05
CA ASP A 173 -17.77 15.63 -13.36
C ASP A 173 -17.07 14.57 -14.23
N THR A 174 -17.66 13.39 -14.27
CA THR A 174 -17.21 12.24 -15.07
C THR A 174 -17.33 12.51 -16.56
#